data_2fe33e722202f0c3539fd732609deddb
#
_entry.id   2fe33e722202f0c3539fd732609deddb
#
_cell.length_a   1.000
_cell.length_b   1.000
_cell.length_c   1.000
_cell.angle_alpha   90.00
_cell.angle_beta   90.00
_cell.angle_gamma   90.00
#
_symmetry.space_group_name_H-M   'P 1'
#
loop_
_entity.id
_entity.type
_entity.pdbx_description
1 polymer ?
#
loop_
_entity_poly.entity_id
_entity_poly.type
_entity_poly.pdbx_seq_one_letter_code
_entity_poly.pdbx_strand_id
1 'polypeptide(L)'
;MALPNGSGGYQVGDGNTGEIQFNAQPTPSAVAAGAATLTVAQLATRIILGSPGASAAAYTLPTTALMDAAFPSMPNNSAFEFQVINVDGSSSGVITMTAGTGWTVGTSGSLGLMTIAAVAGTSATFRARKTGDATWTLYRL
;
A
#
# COMPACT_ATOMS: atom_id res chain seq x y z
N MET A 1 -34.05 6.43 -0.14
CA MET A 1 -33.73 6.17 1.27
C MET A 1 -32.63 5.11 1.31
N ALA A 2 -31.48 5.41 1.89
CA ALA A 2 -30.46 4.39 2.11
C ALA A 2 -30.92 3.43 3.20
N LEU A 3 -30.94 2.13 2.92
CA LEU A 3 -31.25 1.12 3.91
C LEU A 3 -30.01 0.90 4.78
N PRO A 4 -30.11 0.94 6.11
CA PRO A 4 -28.99 0.59 6.95
C PRO A 4 -28.67 -0.89 6.75
N ASN A 5 -27.43 -1.20 6.38
CA ASN A 5 -26.96 -2.55 6.15
C ASN A 5 -26.35 -3.19 7.43
N GLY A 6 -26.74 -2.71 8.59
CA GLY A 6 -26.18 -3.17 9.87
C GLY A 6 -24.76 -2.67 10.20
N SER A 7 -24.07 -2.10 9.23
CA SER A 7 -22.70 -1.58 9.39
C SER A 7 -22.63 -0.05 9.28
N GLY A 8 -23.78 0.62 9.17
CA GLY A 8 -23.85 2.07 9.03
C GLY A 8 -23.38 2.62 7.67
N GLY A 9 -23.18 1.77 6.68
CA GLY A 9 -22.79 2.19 5.33
C GLY A 9 -23.99 2.44 4.43
N TYR A 10 -23.79 3.28 3.39
CA TYR A 10 -24.76 3.45 2.33
C TYR A 10 -24.76 2.24 1.40
N GLN A 11 -25.94 1.75 1.06
CA GLN A 11 -26.07 0.81 -0.05
C GLN A 11 -26.18 1.58 -1.36
N VAL A 12 -25.40 1.19 -2.35
CA VAL A 12 -25.57 1.66 -3.72
C VAL A 12 -26.76 0.91 -4.29
N GLY A 13 -27.83 1.62 -4.55
CA GLY A 13 -29.06 1.08 -5.14
C GLY A 13 -29.58 1.99 -6.24
N ASP A 14 -30.74 1.66 -6.78
CA ASP A 14 -31.42 2.53 -7.76
C ASP A 14 -31.62 3.94 -7.19
N GLY A 15 -31.02 4.93 -7.84
CA GLY A 15 -31.02 6.32 -7.42
C GLY A 15 -29.73 6.81 -6.75
N ASN A 16 -28.83 5.92 -6.32
CA ASN A 16 -27.55 6.30 -5.70
C ASN A 16 -26.35 6.22 -6.66
N THR A 17 -26.58 5.93 -7.91
CA THR A 17 -25.49 5.72 -8.90
C THR A 17 -24.72 7.00 -9.24
N GLY A 18 -25.26 8.16 -8.92
CA GLY A 18 -24.60 9.46 -9.10
C GLY A 18 -23.96 10.02 -7.82
N GLU A 19 -24.07 9.33 -6.69
CA GLU A 19 -23.52 9.81 -5.42
C GLU A 19 -22.04 9.47 -5.28
N ILE A 20 -21.30 10.38 -4.66
CA ILE A 20 -19.91 10.14 -4.32
C ILE A 20 -19.84 9.12 -3.16
N GLN A 21 -19.14 8.03 -3.37
CA GLN A 21 -18.89 7.06 -2.31
C GLN A 21 -17.70 7.54 -1.45
N PHE A 22 -17.96 7.74 -0.17
CA PHE A 22 -16.91 8.08 0.79
C PHE A 22 -16.34 6.81 1.42
N ASN A 23 -15.05 6.60 1.21
CA ASN A 23 -14.29 5.57 1.91
C ASN A 23 -13.50 6.24 3.04
N ALA A 24 -13.45 5.61 4.20
CA ALA A 24 -12.59 6.10 5.27
C ALA A 24 -11.12 6.08 4.81
N GLN A 25 -10.48 7.23 4.89
CA GLN A 25 -9.07 7.41 4.59
C GLN A 25 -8.34 7.84 5.86
N PRO A 26 -7.60 6.95 6.53
CA PRO A 26 -6.74 7.33 7.65
C PRO A 26 -5.71 8.38 7.24
N THR A 27 -5.21 9.15 8.18
CA THR A 27 -4.12 10.10 7.92
C THR A 27 -2.95 9.37 7.26
N PRO A 28 -2.45 9.86 6.11
CA PRO A 28 -1.30 9.25 5.44
C PRO A 28 -0.09 9.13 6.35
N SER A 29 0.62 8.03 6.27
CA SER A 29 1.83 7.80 7.05
C SER A 29 3.03 8.44 6.38
N ALA A 30 3.79 9.25 7.13
CA ALA A 30 5.07 9.77 6.70
C ALA A 30 6.19 8.77 7.04
N VAL A 31 7.09 8.54 6.11
CA VAL A 31 8.32 7.75 6.31
C VAL A 31 9.50 8.68 6.06
N ALA A 32 10.27 8.91 7.12
CA ALA A 32 11.44 9.79 7.08
C ALA A 32 12.54 9.24 6.16
N ALA A 33 13.50 10.11 5.82
CA ALA A 33 14.60 9.83 4.93
C ALA A 33 15.36 8.52 5.22
N GLY A 34 15.83 7.88 4.17
CA GLY A 34 16.65 6.68 4.22
C GLY A 34 15.85 5.37 4.12
N ALA A 35 16.56 4.26 4.22
CA ALA A 35 15.95 2.95 4.22
C ALA A 35 15.09 2.72 5.47
N ALA A 36 13.91 2.14 5.31
CA ALA A 36 12.98 1.89 6.40
C ALA A 36 12.28 0.54 6.23
N THR A 37 11.99 -0.13 7.34
CA THR A 37 11.03 -1.22 7.35
C THR A 37 9.66 -0.66 7.68
N LEU A 38 8.73 -0.83 6.75
CA LEU A 38 7.35 -0.38 6.92
C LEU A 38 6.63 -1.24 7.96
N THR A 39 5.75 -0.62 8.70
CA THR A 39 4.85 -1.33 9.63
C THR A 39 3.54 -1.68 8.93
N VAL A 40 2.83 -2.67 9.46
CA VAL A 40 1.47 -3.00 8.98
C VAL A 40 0.52 -1.81 9.15
N ALA A 41 0.66 -1.07 10.25
CA ALA A 41 -0.15 0.14 10.49
C ALA A 41 0.07 1.21 9.41
N GLN A 42 1.31 1.40 8.94
CA GLN A 42 1.61 2.31 7.83
C GLN A 42 0.97 1.83 6.51
N LEU A 43 1.03 0.55 6.20
CA LEU A 43 0.33 -0.01 5.03
C LEU A 43 -1.19 0.15 5.13
N ALA A 44 -1.75 -0.01 6.32
CA ALA A 44 -3.18 0.13 6.58
C ALA A 44 -3.69 1.56 6.38
N THR A 45 -2.83 2.59 6.42
CA THR A 45 -3.23 3.96 6.03
C THR A 45 -3.50 4.11 4.54
N ARG A 46 -3.04 3.17 3.72
CA ARG A 46 -3.22 3.11 2.27
C ARG A 46 -2.51 4.22 1.47
N ILE A 47 -1.98 5.24 2.13
CA ILE A 47 -1.14 6.28 1.53
C ILE A 47 0.10 6.46 2.39
N ILE A 48 1.26 6.30 1.77
CA ILE A 48 2.57 6.46 2.40
C ILE A 48 3.29 7.62 1.73
N LEU A 49 3.70 8.59 2.52
CA LEU A 49 4.48 9.74 2.08
C LEU A 49 5.95 9.47 2.37
N GLY A 50 6.70 9.13 1.35
CA GLY A 50 8.12 8.81 1.47
C GLY A 50 9.01 10.02 1.21
N SER A 51 9.95 10.28 2.12
CA SER A 51 10.95 11.34 1.99
C SER A 51 12.35 10.71 2.00
N PRO A 52 12.84 10.16 0.89
CA PRO A 52 14.09 9.43 0.83
C PRO A 52 15.33 10.30 0.98
N GLY A 53 15.21 11.61 0.86
CA GLY A 53 16.35 12.52 0.80
C GLY A 53 17.09 12.44 -0.54
N ALA A 54 18.37 12.79 -0.54
CA ALA A 54 19.21 12.82 -1.74
C ALA A 54 19.73 11.43 -2.16
N SER A 55 19.45 10.39 -1.41
CA SER A 55 19.94 9.02 -1.67
C SER A 55 18.78 8.06 -1.94
N ALA A 56 19.05 7.03 -2.72
CA ALA A 56 18.08 5.96 -2.92
C ALA A 56 17.72 5.28 -1.59
N ALA A 57 16.44 5.01 -1.37
CA ALA A 57 15.93 4.39 -0.15
C ALA A 57 15.19 3.09 -0.47
N ALA A 58 15.49 2.05 0.30
CA ALA A 58 14.74 0.80 0.27
C ALA A 58 13.66 0.83 1.35
N TYR A 59 12.40 0.71 0.96
CA TYR A 59 11.28 0.53 1.87
C TYR A 59 10.90 -0.94 1.91
N THR A 60 11.31 -1.59 3.00
CA THR A 60 11.09 -3.02 3.19
C THR A 60 9.69 -3.26 3.76
N LEU A 61 8.95 -4.17 3.16
CA LEU A 61 7.63 -4.57 3.65
C LEU A 61 7.74 -5.26 5.02
N PRO A 62 6.74 -5.13 5.90
CA PRO A 62 6.69 -5.90 7.14
C PRO A 62 6.64 -7.40 6.83
N THR A 63 7.04 -8.26 7.76
CA THR A 63 6.94 -9.70 7.54
C THR A 63 5.48 -10.13 7.33
N THR A 64 5.26 -11.15 6.52
CA THR A 64 3.91 -11.65 6.25
C THR A 64 3.23 -12.24 7.49
N ALA A 65 4.01 -12.73 8.44
CA ALA A 65 3.46 -13.15 9.75
C ALA A 65 2.83 -11.98 10.51
N LEU A 66 3.43 -10.77 10.45
CA LEU A 66 2.83 -9.56 11.03
C LEU A 66 1.58 -9.12 10.26
N MET A 67 1.57 -9.30 8.94
CA MET A 67 0.38 -9.04 8.12
C MET A 67 -0.77 -9.95 8.52
N ASP A 68 -0.53 -11.25 8.62
CA ASP A 68 -1.56 -12.22 9.00
C ASP A 68 -2.06 -12.02 10.44
N ALA A 69 -1.17 -11.63 11.35
CA ALA A 69 -1.57 -11.31 12.73
C ALA A 69 -2.44 -10.05 12.80
N ALA A 70 -2.19 -9.06 11.94
CA ALA A 70 -2.99 -7.83 11.88
C ALA A 70 -4.33 -8.01 11.15
N PHE A 71 -4.40 -8.94 10.21
CA PHE A 71 -5.59 -9.23 9.39
C PHE A 71 -6.03 -10.70 9.51
N PRO A 72 -6.37 -11.17 10.72
CA PRO A 72 -6.59 -12.60 10.96
C PRO A 72 -7.80 -13.18 10.21
N SER A 73 -8.75 -12.32 9.85
CA SER A 73 -9.95 -12.72 9.10
C SER A 73 -9.80 -12.60 7.58
N MET A 74 -8.63 -12.21 7.08
CA MET A 74 -8.40 -12.03 5.66
C MET A 74 -8.20 -13.39 4.97
N PRO A 75 -9.13 -13.83 4.10
CA PRO A 75 -8.99 -15.10 3.42
C PRO A 75 -7.90 -15.07 2.33
N ASN A 76 -7.42 -16.23 1.95
CA ASN A 76 -6.52 -16.36 0.82
C ASN A 76 -7.15 -15.80 -0.46
N ASN A 77 -6.33 -15.25 -1.33
CA ASN A 77 -6.70 -14.54 -2.55
C ASN A 77 -7.38 -13.17 -2.35
N SER A 78 -7.48 -12.68 -1.12
CA SER A 78 -7.87 -11.30 -0.87
C SER A 78 -6.69 -10.36 -1.07
N ALA A 79 -7.01 -9.11 -1.43
CA ALA A 79 -6.01 -8.08 -1.68
C ALA A 79 -6.49 -6.72 -1.20
N PHE A 80 -5.54 -5.84 -0.92
CA PHE A 80 -5.78 -4.42 -0.73
C PHE A 80 -4.73 -3.61 -1.49
N GLU A 81 -5.04 -2.34 -1.71
CA GLU A 81 -4.16 -1.42 -2.42
C GLU A 81 -3.65 -0.33 -1.49
N PHE A 82 -2.42 0.08 -1.73
CA PHE A 82 -1.81 1.24 -1.10
C PHE A 82 -0.95 1.99 -2.12
N GLN A 83 -0.77 3.27 -1.89
CA GLN A 83 0.02 4.15 -2.72
C GLN A 83 1.23 4.66 -1.95
N VAL A 84 2.36 4.73 -2.60
CA VAL A 84 3.55 5.38 -2.09
C VAL A 84 3.82 6.61 -2.95
N ILE A 85 3.96 7.76 -2.31
CA ILE A 85 4.23 9.05 -2.95
C ILE A 85 5.61 9.49 -2.51
N ASN A 86 6.50 9.76 -3.46
CA ASN A 86 7.77 10.40 -3.17
C ASN A 86 7.54 11.89 -3.00
N VAL A 87 7.72 12.42 -1.79
CA VAL A 87 7.48 13.85 -1.49
C VAL A 87 8.75 14.68 -1.53
N ASP A 88 9.92 14.06 -1.67
CA ASP A 88 11.22 14.76 -1.59
C ASP A 88 11.84 14.96 -2.96
N GLY A 89 11.67 14.37 -3.96
CA GLY A 89 12.09 14.67 -5.33
C GLY A 89 13.53 15.13 -5.56
N SER A 90 14.46 14.88 -4.64
CA SER A 90 15.86 15.16 -4.89
C SER A 90 16.46 14.15 -5.88
N SER A 91 17.47 14.55 -6.63
CA SER A 91 17.94 13.88 -7.86
C SER A 91 18.40 12.41 -7.73
N SER A 92 18.54 11.88 -6.53
CA SER A 92 18.92 10.49 -6.28
C SER A 92 17.96 9.74 -5.35
N GLY A 93 16.93 10.42 -4.87
CA GLY A 93 15.96 9.90 -3.91
C GLY A 93 14.93 8.94 -4.50
N VAL A 94 15.37 7.91 -5.17
CA VAL A 94 14.50 6.82 -5.64
C VAL A 94 14.06 5.98 -4.45
N ILE A 95 12.75 5.70 -4.36
CA ILE A 95 12.22 4.74 -3.39
C ILE A 95 12.05 3.39 -4.08
N THR A 96 12.58 2.33 -3.47
CA THR A 96 12.39 0.96 -3.95
C THR A 96 11.66 0.13 -2.91
N MET A 97 10.51 -0.44 -3.29
CA MET A 97 9.83 -1.40 -2.43
C MET A 97 10.57 -2.72 -2.43
N THR A 98 10.91 -3.22 -1.25
CA THR A 98 11.67 -4.46 -1.08
C THR A 98 10.90 -5.48 -0.24
N ALA A 99 11.19 -6.75 -0.49
CA ALA A 99 10.51 -7.84 0.20
C ALA A 99 10.91 -7.90 1.69
N GLY A 100 9.91 -7.96 2.57
CA GLY A 100 10.08 -8.57 3.88
C GLY A 100 9.95 -10.10 3.78
N THR A 101 10.22 -10.80 4.87
CA THR A 101 10.10 -12.27 4.90
C THR A 101 8.68 -12.71 4.54
N GLY A 102 8.58 -13.68 3.63
CA GLY A 102 7.32 -14.25 3.14
C GLY A 102 6.69 -13.52 1.96
N TRP A 103 7.24 -12.38 1.53
CA TRP A 103 6.77 -11.67 0.37
C TRP A 103 7.43 -12.11 -0.93
N THR A 104 6.64 -12.19 -1.99
CA THR A 104 7.12 -12.19 -3.37
C THR A 104 6.93 -10.79 -3.94
N VAL A 105 8.02 -10.15 -4.35
CA VAL A 105 7.98 -8.83 -5.03
C VAL A 105 8.61 -8.94 -6.40
N GLY A 106 8.19 -8.08 -7.32
CA GLY A 106 8.72 -8.08 -8.68
C GLY A 106 10.19 -7.71 -8.72
N THR A 107 10.94 -8.51 -9.43
CA THR A 107 12.26 -8.13 -9.93
C THR A 107 12.13 -7.97 -11.44
N SER A 108 12.54 -6.82 -11.98
CA SER A 108 12.58 -6.53 -13.42
C SER A 108 11.42 -7.10 -14.25
N GLY A 109 10.20 -6.66 -13.99
CA GLY A 109 9.12 -6.74 -14.96
C GLY A 109 8.03 -7.80 -14.75
N SER A 110 8.22 -8.80 -13.90
CA SER A 110 7.21 -9.88 -13.75
C SER A 110 5.99 -9.45 -12.91
N LEU A 111 6.16 -8.55 -11.94
CA LEU A 111 5.09 -8.03 -11.08
C LEU A 111 5.04 -6.49 -11.09
N GLY A 112 5.69 -5.88 -12.08
CA GLY A 112 5.90 -4.43 -12.18
C GLY A 112 7.20 -3.95 -11.51
N LEU A 113 7.64 -2.77 -11.92
CA LEU A 113 8.83 -2.15 -11.32
C LEU A 113 8.51 -1.66 -9.90
N MET A 114 9.31 -2.06 -8.93
CA MET A 114 9.12 -1.71 -7.52
C MET A 114 9.70 -0.34 -7.14
N THR A 115 10.10 0.48 -8.12
CA THR A 115 10.75 1.77 -7.91
C THR A 115 9.79 2.93 -8.14
N ILE A 116 9.88 3.95 -7.29
CA ILE A 116 9.22 5.25 -7.44
C ILE A 116 10.32 6.26 -7.73
N ALA A 117 10.19 6.99 -8.84
CA ALA A 117 11.24 7.89 -9.33
C ALA A 117 11.58 9.01 -8.34
N ALA A 118 12.80 9.54 -8.46
CA ALA A 118 13.33 10.65 -7.68
C ALA A 118 12.79 12.01 -8.16
N VAL A 119 11.48 12.15 -8.23
CA VAL A 119 10.81 13.41 -8.57
C VAL A 119 9.67 13.62 -7.59
N ALA A 120 9.63 14.80 -6.96
CA ALA A 120 8.57 15.13 -5.99
C ALA A 120 7.18 14.96 -6.63
N GLY A 121 6.29 14.31 -5.90
CA GLY A 121 4.93 14.01 -6.36
C GLY A 121 4.81 12.77 -7.23
N THR A 122 5.91 12.11 -7.63
CA THR A 122 5.78 10.79 -8.28
C THR A 122 5.25 9.77 -7.31
N SER A 123 4.40 8.91 -7.81
CA SER A 123 3.77 7.88 -6.99
C SER A 123 3.66 6.55 -7.72
N ALA A 124 3.48 5.50 -6.96
CA ALA A 124 3.12 4.20 -7.48
C ALA A 124 2.05 3.57 -6.61
N THR A 125 1.10 2.92 -7.25
CA THR A 125 0.07 2.12 -6.59
C THR A 125 0.49 0.67 -6.57
N PHE A 126 0.38 0.06 -5.43
CA PHE A 126 0.72 -1.34 -5.20
C PHE A 126 -0.51 -2.10 -4.71
N ARG A 127 -0.62 -3.33 -5.15
CA ARG A 127 -1.62 -4.28 -4.65
C ARG A 127 -0.93 -5.39 -3.89
N ALA A 128 -1.24 -5.49 -2.61
CA ALA A 128 -0.80 -6.58 -1.74
C ALA A 128 -1.87 -7.68 -1.72
N ARG A 129 -1.50 -8.89 -2.15
CA ARG A 129 -2.40 -10.05 -2.20
C ARG A 129 -1.88 -11.15 -1.29
N LYS A 130 -2.74 -11.64 -0.41
CA LYS A 130 -2.49 -12.85 0.38
C LYS A 130 -2.60 -14.07 -0.53
N THR A 131 -1.54 -14.86 -0.63
CA THR A 131 -1.50 -16.06 -1.47
C THR A 131 -1.62 -17.35 -0.66
N GLY A 132 -1.35 -17.29 0.64
CA GLY A 132 -1.44 -18.39 1.59
C GLY A 132 -1.07 -17.92 2.98
N ASP A 133 -1.01 -18.83 3.94
CA ASP A 133 -0.58 -18.50 5.30
C ASP A 133 0.89 -18.06 5.28
N ALA A 134 1.14 -16.90 5.88
CA ALA A 134 2.43 -16.22 5.90
C ALA A 134 3.08 -16.06 4.51
N THR A 135 2.28 -15.98 3.44
CA THR A 135 2.76 -15.75 2.08
C THR A 135 1.91 -14.69 1.36
N TRP A 136 2.59 -13.69 0.82
CA TRP A 136 1.97 -12.57 0.13
C TRP A 136 2.73 -12.20 -1.14
N THR A 137 2.05 -11.61 -2.07
CA THR A 137 2.65 -11.10 -3.31
C THR A 137 2.31 -9.63 -3.49
N LEU A 138 3.31 -8.84 -3.87
CA LEU A 138 3.15 -7.42 -4.20
C LEU A 138 3.17 -7.25 -5.71
N TYR A 139 2.15 -6.60 -6.23
CA TYR A 139 2.04 -6.17 -7.62
C TYR A 139 2.15 -4.65 -7.69
N ARG A 140 2.79 -4.13 -8.73
CA ARG A 140 2.66 -2.73 -9.10
C ARG A 140 1.57 -2.59 -10.16
N LEU A 141 0.66 -1.65 -9.95
CA LEU A 141 -0.43 -1.32 -10.87
C LEU A 141 -0.06 -0.15 -11.78
#